data_fd138c27ab6159e0926794bfa0d7324f
#
_entry.id   fd138c27ab6159e0926794bfa0d7324f
#
_cell.length_a   1.000
_cell.length_b   1.000
_cell.length_c   1.000
_cell.angle_alpha   90.00
_cell.angle_beta   90.00
_cell.angle_gamma   90.00
#
_symmetry.space_group_name_H-M   'P 1'
#
loop_
_entity.id
_entity.type
_entity.pdbx_description
1 polymer ?
#
loop_
_entity_poly.entity_id
_entity_poly.type
_entity_poly.pdbx_seq_one_letter_code
_entity_poly.pdbx_strand_id
1 'polypeptide(L)'
;MNRNLRMPAEWEPQSAVWFAWPANTTWWPGNYDKVTNRFGAMIAKISNHTPVKLICCKKAQEDAQKKIFQSCPLLANIEFVDYETDDVWCRDFGPIFVQSENKTIEVTDWEFNAWGAKFPNWDKDNGFPERAARLLDLNIHSTAIILEGGAIDVNGKGTLLTTEDVLLNPNRNEGMTKEEYEALFKEFLGIDKTIWLNKGLHNDDTDGHIDNLARFINEDTIAIASEANPHSPNFEPLRENLEILRKSGFKIVEVPLPDPVMHEGEMLPASYMNFLITNDLLLVPVYNKPEKDKLALEIFKEHFPNHQIEGFDCNDFLLEGGAIHCLSQQQPAPLN
;
A
#
# COMPACT_ATOMS: atom_id res chain seq x y z
N MET A 1 0.43 25.84 13.24
CA MET A 1 -0.64 25.50 14.21
C MET A 1 -0.56 24.02 14.45
N ASN A 2 -0.57 23.56 15.70
CA ASN A 2 -0.57 22.11 15.95
C ASN A 2 -1.95 21.56 15.53
N ARG A 3 -2.03 20.77 14.49
CA ARG A 3 -3.32 20.31 13.90
C ARG A 3 -3.94 19.16 14.68
N ASN A 4 -3.21 18.60 15.65
CA ASN A 4 -3.60 17.44 16.47
C ASN A 4 -4.27 16.32 15.64
N LEU A 5 -3.64 15.98 14.52
CA LEU A 5 -4.05 14.91 13.64
C LEU A 5 -3.44 13.58 14.11
N ARG A 6 -4.06 12.47 13.74
CA ARG A 6 -3.56 11.10 13.94
C ARG A 6 -3.81 10.29 12.68
N MET A 7 -2.81 9.65 12.15
CA MET A 7 -3.01 8.64 11.11
C MET A 7 -3.39 7.30 11.78
N PRO A 8 -4.60 6.78 11.52
CA PRO A 8 -5.02 5.48 12.04
C PRO A 8 -4.19 4.35 11.45
N ALA A 9 -4.00 3.27 12.22
CA ALA A 9 -3.38 2.06 11.69
C ALA A 9 -4.33 1.33 10.71
N GLU A 10 -3.77 0.55 9.79
CA GLU A 10 -4.56 -0.12 8.76
C GLU A 10 -5.56 -1.13 9.32
N TRP A 11 -5.25 -1.77 10.47
CA TRP A 11 -6.17 -2.70 11.15
C TRP A 11 -7.29 -2.04 11.96
N GLU A 12 -7.30 -0.71 12.07
CA GLU A 12 -8.43 -0.01 12.70
C GLU A 12 -9.67 -0.10 11.77
N PRO A 13 -10.90 0.03 12.32
CA PRO A 13 -12.11 -0.09 11.50
C PRO A 13 -12.08 0.79 10.25
N GLN A 14 -12.42 0.20 9.13
CA GLN A 14 -12.42 0.85 7.82
C GLN A 14 -13.84 1.04 7.31
N SER A 15 -14.14 2.22 6.77
CA SER A 15 -15.40 2.51 6.06
C SER A 15 -15.35 2.07 4.60
N ALA A 16 -14.15 2.03 3.99
CA ALA A 16 -13.95 1.55 2.64
C ALA A 16 -12.47 1.25 2.36
N VAL A 17 -12.21 0.52 1.27
CA VAL A 17 -10.90 0.44 0.61
C VAL A 17 -11.05 0.98 -0.81
N TRP A 18 -10.14 1.87 -1.20
CA TRP A 18 -10.09 2.48 -2.53
C TRP A 18 -9.19 1.68 -3.46
N PHE A 19 -9.59 1.62 -4.72
CA PHE A 19 -8.80 1.04 -5.82
C PHE A 19 -9.01 1.90 -7.07
N ALA A 20 -8.04 1.88 -7.99
CA ALA A 20 -8.20 2.45 -9.32
C ALA A 20 -8.31 1.33 -10.36
N TRP A 21 -9.36 1.36 -11.17
CA TRP A 21 -9.57 0.37 -12.22
C TRP A 21 -8.53 0.56 -13.34
N PRO A 22 -7.87 -0.51 -13.81
CA PRO A 22 -6.93 -0.42 -14.92
C PRO A 22 -7.67 -0.12 -16.24
N ALA A 23 -7.96 1.16 -16.47
CA ALA A 23 -8.73 1.61 -17.65
C ALA A 23 -7.86 1.77 -18.91
N ASN A 24 -6.55 1.86 -18.77
CA ASN A 24 -5.62 1.97 -19.88
C ASN A 24 -5.27 0.59 -20.44
N THR A 25 -5.78 0.28 -21.63
CA THR A 25 -5.60 -1.02 -22.27
C THR A 25 -4.18 -1.29 -22.80
N THR A 26 -3.28 -0.31 -22.70
CA THR A 26 -1.87 -0.47 -23.10
C THR A 26 -0.99 -1.01 -21.95
N TRP A 27 -1.48 -0.98 -20.72
CA TRP A 27 -0.81 -1.61 -19.61
C TRP A 27 -0.91 -3.14 -19.70
N TRP A 28 0.04 -3.85 -19.15
CA TRP A 28 0.19 -5.30 -19.25
C TRP A 28 0.11 -5.81 -20.71
N PRO A 29 1.03 -5.41 -21.59
CA PRO A 29 0.99 -5.77 -23.00
C PRO A 29 0.80 -7.28 -23.21
N GLY A 30 -0.25 -7.65 -23.94
CA GLY A 30 -0.61 -9.07 -24.18
C GLY A 30 -1.30 -9.79 -23.02
N ASN A 31 -1.38 -9.18 -21.82
CA ASN A 31 -1.98 -9.79 -20.61
C ASN A 31 -3.15 -8.98 -20.03
N TYR A 32 -3.55 -7.88 -20.64
CA TYR A 32 -4.54 -6.94 -20.11
C TYR A 32 -5.84 -7.62 -19.65
N ASP A 33 -6.45 -8.46 -20.47
CA ASP A 33 -7.69 -9.16 -20.10
C ASP A 33 -7.52 -10.13 -18.93
N LYS A 34 -6.37 -10.81 -18.86
CA LYS A 34 -6.04 -11.72 -17.75
C LYS A 34 -5.90 -10.95 -16.46
N VAL A 35 -5.16 -9.83 -16.49
CA VAL A 35 -4.92 -8.97 -15.32
C VAL A 35 -6.21 -8.32 -14.84
N THR A 36 -7.01 -7.75 -15.74
CA THR A 36 -8.28 -7.11 -15.36
C THR A 36 -9.33 -8.09 -14.85
N ASN A 37 -9.37 -9.33 -15.34
CA ASN A 37 -10.19 -10.39 -14.76
C ASN A 37 -9.72 -10.74 -13.33
N ARG A 38 -8.42 -10.83 -13.10
CA ARG A 38 -7.85 -11.07 -11.78
C ARG A 38 -8.11 -9.89 -10.83
N PHE A 39 -7.96 -8.67 -11.33
CA PHE A 39 -8.29 -7.46 -10.59
C PHE A 39 -9.77 -7.44 -10.17
N GLY A 40 -10.68 -7.76 -11.10
CA GLY A 40 -12.11 -7.91 -10.81
C GLY A 40 -12.40 -8.97 -9.74
N ALA A 41 -11.70 -10.12 -9.79
CA ALA A 41 -11.82 -11.16 -8.76
C ALA A 41 -11.31 -10.71 -7.39
N MET A 42 -10.24 -9.92 -7.34
CA MET A 42 -9.71 -9.33 -6.10
C MET A 42 -10.72 -8.35 -5.48
N ILE A 43 -11.23 -7.41 -6.28
CA ILE A 43 -12.26 -6.44 -5.84
C ILE A 43 -13.50 -7.17 -5.31
N ALA A 44 -13.98 -8.18 -6.05
CA ALA A 44 -15.11 -8.99 -5.65
C ALA A 44 -14.88 -9.68 -4.29
N LYS A 45 -13.70 -10.21 -4.07
CA LYS A 45 -13.32 -10.84 -2.79
C LYS A 45 -13.32 -9.83 -1.65
N ILE A 46 -12.62 -8.71 -1.80
CA ILE A 46 -12.50 -7.67 -0.76
C ILE A 46 -13.86 -7.07 -0.43
N SER A 47 -14.74 -6.87 -1.42
CA SER A 47 -16.07 -6.27 -1.21
C SER A 47 -17.01 -7.10 -0.31
N ASN A 48 -16.71 -8.38 -0.07
CA ASN A 48 -17.43 -9.20 0.89
C ASN A 48 -17.05 -8.89 2.35
N HIS A 49 -15.94 -8.23 2.58
CA HIS A 49 -15.33 -7.96 3.89
C HIS A 49 -15.33 -6.49 4.26
N THR A 50 -15.08 -5.62 3.29
CA THR A 50 -15.04 -4.17 3.47
C THR A 50 -15.61 -3.49 2.22
N PRO A 51 -16.42 -2.42 2.35
CA PRO A 51 -16.90 -1.67 1.19
C PRO A 51 -15.73 -1.21 0.30
N VAL A 52 -15.92 -1.25 -1.01
CA VAL A 52 -14.92 -0.83 -1.99
C VAL A 52 -15.39 0.44 -2.71
N LYS A 53 -14.50 1.41 -2.80
CA LYS A 53 -14.64 2.57 -3.69
C LYS A 53 -13.72 2.38 -4.88
N LEU A 54 -14.30 2.17 -6.05
CA LEU A 54 -13.56 1.88 -7.28
C LEU A 54 -13.52 3.11 -8.17
N ILE A 55 -12.36 3.74 -8.24
CA ILE A 55 -12.08 4.85 -9.17
C ILE A 55 -12.10 4.28 -10.57
N CYS A 56 -13.06 4.70 -11.38
CA CYS A 56 -13.25 4.14 -12.72
C CYS A 56 -14.01 5.13 -13.60
N CYS A 57 -13.37 5.62 -14.66
CA CYS A 57 -14.03 6.50 -15.61
C CYS A 57 -15.23 5.82 -16.27
N LYS A 58 -16.27 6.59 -16.58
CA LYS A 58 -17.55 6.06 -17.13
C LYS A 58 -17.39 5.11 -18.29
N LYS A 59 -16.45 5.39 -19.20
CA LYS A 59 -16.19 4.55 -20.38
C LYS A 59 -15.70 3.14 -20.06
N ALA A 60 -15.09 2.92 -18.89
CA ALA A 60 -14.56 1.63 -18.44
C ALA A 60 -15.48 0.90 -17.44
N GLN A 61 -16.51 1.56 -16.90
CA GLN A 61 -17.34 1.00 -15.83
C GLN A 61 -18.10 -0.25 -16.26
N GLU A 62 -18.57 -0.33 -17.49
CA GLU A 62 -19.29 -1.51 -17.99
C GLU A 62 -18.39 -2.75 -18.03
N ASP A 63 -17.16 -2.60 -18.50
CA ASP A 63 -16.16 -3.67 -18.52
C ASP A 63 -15.75 -4.09 -17.09
N ALA A 64 -15.49 -3.10 -16.22
CA ALA A 64 -15.19 -3.34 -14.82
C ALA A 64 -16.31 -4.14 -14.12
N GLN A 65 -17.56 -3.69 -14.26
CA GLN A 65 -18.72 -4.37 -13.68
C GLN A 65 -18.83 -5.80 -14.18
N LYS A 66 -18.66 -6.04 -15.50
CA LYS A 66 -18.73 -7.37 -16.09
C LYS A 66 -17.66 -8.29 -15.51
N LYS A 67 -16.41 -7.83 -15.36
CA LYS A 67 -15.31 -8.64 -14.85
C LYS A 67 -15.45 -8.93 -13.35
N ILE A 68 -15.88 -7.95 -12.56
CA ILE A 68 -16.18 -8.14 -11.13
C ILE A 68 -17.36 -9.11 -10.95
N PHE A 69 -18.42 -8.94 -11.74
CA PHE A 69 -19.64 -9.77 -11.65
C PHE A 69 -19.39 -11.26 -11.93
N GLN A 70 -18.36 -11.61 -12.70
CA GLN A 70 -17.96 -13.00 -12.91
C GLN A 70 -17.58 -13.70 -11.60
N SER A 71 -17.03 -12.97 -10.64
CA SER A 71 -16.56 -13.51 -9.35
C SER A 71 -17.51 -13.20 -8.19
N CYS A 72 -18.32 -12.14 -8.28
CA CYS A 72 -19.31 -11.75 -7.27
C CYS A 72 -20.57 -11.19 -7.93
N PRO A 73 -21.68 -11.93 -7.93
CA PRO A 73 -22.96 -11.47 -8.50
C PRO A 73 -23.60 -10.29 -7.76
N LEU A 74 -23.15 -9.97 -6.54
CA LEU A 74 -23.69 -8.89 -5.73
C LEU A 74 -22.67 -7.74 -5.67
N LEU A 75 -22.91 -6.66 -6.43
CA LEU A 75 -22.08 -5.44 -6.42
C LEU A 75 -22.47 -4.46 -5.30
N ALA A 76 -23.22 -4.92 -4.30
CA ALA A 76 -23.85 -4.06 -3.29
C ALA A 76 -22.86 -3.23 -2.44
N ASN A 77 -21.63 -3.73 -2.27
CA ASN A 77 -20.59 -3.08 -1.49
C ASN A 77 -19.52 -2.40 -2.36
N ILE A 78 -19.80 -2.14 -3.64
CA ILE A 78 -18.88 -1.48 -4.55
C ILE A 78 -19.49 -0.20 -5.08
N GLU A 79 -18.87 0.92 -4.73
CA GLU A 79 -19.22 2.25 -5.23
C GLU A 79 -18.24 2.62 -6.36
N PHE A 80 -18.78 2.94 -7.53
CA PHE A 80 -17.99 3.42 -8.65
C PHE A 80 -17.82 4.94 -8.58
N VAL A 81 -16.57 5.41 -8.50
CA VAL A 81 -16.22 6.82 -8.49
C VAL A 81 -15.77 7.23 -9.89
N ASP A 82 -16.55 8.10 -10.53
CA ASP A 82 -16.25 8.59 -11.88
C ASP A 82 -15.06 9.54 -11.87
N TYR A 83 -13.90 8.99 -12.17
CA TYR A 83 -12.64 9.72 -12.34
C TYR A 83 -11.69 8.92 -13.25
N GLU A 84 -10.87 9.61 -14.01
CA GLU A 84 -9.85 9.00 -14.87
C GLU A 84 -8.49 9.17 -14.21
N THR A 85 -7.81 8.07 -13.94
CA THR A 85 -6.44 8.04 -13.41
C THR A 85 -5.42 7.84 -14.52
N ASP A 86 -4.17 8.21 -14.26
CA ASP A 86 -3.05 7.93 -15.14
C ASP A 86 -2.49 6.53 -14.87
N ASP A 87 -2.59 6.01 -13.62
CA ASP A 87 -2.14 4.68 -13.23
C ASP A 87 -3.14 4.01 -12.25
N VAL A 88 -2.80 2.81 -11.74
CA VAL A 88 -3.64 1.98 -10.86
C VAL A 88 -3.20 1.99 -9.40
N TRP A 89 -2.04 2.52 -9.10
CA TRP A 89 -1.37 2.39 -7.81
C TRP A 89 -1.94 3.34 -6.75
N CYS A 90 -3.21 3.07 -6.37
CA CYS A 90 -3.99 3.91 -5.48
C CYS A 90 -3.35 4.10 -4.08
N ARG A 91 -2.46 3.21 -3.66
CA ARG A 91 -1.68 3.36 -2.44
C ARG A 91 -0.84 4.62 -2.49
N ASP A 92 -0.24 4.92 -3.63
CA ASP A 92 0.82 5.91 -3.75
C ASP A 92 0.29 7.31 -4.09
N PHE A 93 -0.76 7.37 -4.90
CA PHE A 93 -1.40 8.65 -5.23
C PHE A 93 -2.71 8.90 -4.47
N GLY A 94 -3.24 7.90 -3.76
CA GLY A 94 -4.52 8.02 -3.07
C GLY A 94 -4.48 8.94 -1.86
N PRO A 95 -5.66 9.38 -1.36
CA PRO A 95 -5.73 10.25 -0.20
C PRO A 95 -5.20 9.54 1.05
N ILE A 96 -4.28 10.16 1.77
CA ILE A 96 -3.85 9.69 3.08
C ILE A 96 -4.83 10.24 4.11
N PHE A 97 -5.59 9.35 4.73
CA PHE A 97 -6.61 9.71 5.71
C PHE A 97 -6.02 9.86 7.10
N VAL A 98 -6.44 10.91 7.78
CA VAL A 98 -6.11 11.19 9.18
C VAL A 98 -7.36 11.45 9.99
N GLN A 99 -7.22 11.40 11.30
CA GLN A 99 -8.30 11.69 12.24
C GLN A 99 -7.94 12.93 13.06
N SER A 100 -8.88 13.86 13.14
CA SER A 100 -8.74 15.07 13.98
C SER A 100 -9.08 14.79 15.45
N GLU A 101 -8.79 15.73 16.34
CA GLU A 101 -9.22 15.67 17.75
C GLU A 101 -10.72 15.49 17.93
N ASN A 102 -11.52 16.02 17.01
CA ASN A 102 -12.98 15.87 17.01
C ASN A 102 -13.44 14.51 16.49
N LYS A 103 -12.52 13.58 16.27
CA LYS A 103 -12.76 12.24 15.72
C LYS A 103 -13.34 12.24 14.30
N THR A 104 -13.28 13.35 13.58
CA THR A 104 -13.65 13.43 12.17
C THR A 104 -12.48 12.91 11.30
N ILE A 105 -12.82 12.25 10.21
CA ILE A 105 -11.83 11.87 9.21
C ILE A 105 -11.54 13.08 8.34
N GLU A 106 -10.27 13.31 8.06
CA GLU A 106 -9.77 14.38 7.20
C GLU A 106 -8.73 13.77 6.23
N VAL A 107 -8.37 14.52 5.20
CA VAL A 107 -7.40 14.07 4.18
C VAL A 107 -6.14 14.89 4.28
N THR A 108 -4.99 14.26 4.25
CA THR A 108 -3.73 14.91 3.91
C THR A 108 -3.39 14.64 2.45
N ASP A 109 -3.06 15.70 1.75
CA ASP A 109 -2.81 15.70 0.32
C ASP A 109 -1.34 16.05 0.08
N TRP A 110 -0.59 15.07 -0.39
CA TRP A 110 0.83 15.12 -0.67
C TRP A 110 1.04 15.05 -2.17
N GLU A 111 2.07 15.71 -2.66
CA GLU A 111 2.39 15.63 -4.09
C GLU A 111 2.83 14.21 -4.48
N PHE A 112 2.40 13.79 -5.66
CA PHE A 112 2.80 12.55 -6.31
C PHE A 112 3.50 12.86 -7.63
N ASN A 113 4.67 12.28 -7.87
CA ASN A 113 5.47 12.54 -9.06
C ASN A 113 5.88 11.28 -9.83
N ALA A 114 5.05 10.24 -9.79
CA ALA A 114 5.31 8.94 -10.43
C ALA A 114 6.69 8.38 -10.06
N TRP A 115 6.94 8.24 -8.75
CA TRP A 115 8.13 7.64 -8.13
C TRP A 115 9.45 8.30 -8.58
N GLY A 116 9.45 9.63 -8.64
CA GLY A 116 10.62 10.39 -9.07
C GLY A 116 10.66 10.65 -10.57
N ALA A 117 9.51 10.87 -11.20
CA ALA A 117 9.33 11.11 -12.62
C ALA A 117 9.87 9.95 -13.51
N LYS A 118 9.82 8.72 -12.99
CA LYS A 118 10.22 7.52 -13.76
C LYS A 118 9.21 7.18 -14.86
N PHE A 119 7.94 7.51 -14.62
CA PHE A 119 6.84 7.28 -15.57
C PHE A 119 6.22 8.61 -16.00
N PRO A 120 5.78 8.74 -17.24
CA PRO A 120 5.12 9.95 -17.72
C PRO A 120 3.65 10.01 -17.30
N ASN A 121 3.10 11.23 -17.19
CA ASN A 121 1.69 11.50 -16.96
C ASN A 121 1.20 11.01 -15.57
N TRP A 122 1.27 11.88 -14.58
CA TRP A 122 0.76 11.64 -13.23
C TRP A 122 -0.17 12.76 -12.72
N ASP A 123 -0.53 13.73 -13.58
CA ASP A 123 -1.31 14.89 -13.16
C ASP A 123 -2.70 14.51 -12.63
N LYS A 124 -3.33 13.49 -13.23
CA LYS A 124 -4.65 13.01 -12.78
C LYS A 124 -4.53 12.30 -11.45
N ASP A 125 -3.51 11.47 -11.28
CA ASP A 125 -3.25 10.76 -10.04
C ASP A 125 -2.94 11.74 -8.91
N ASN A 126 -2.06 12.71 -9.15
CA ASN A 126 -1.72 13.77 -8.20
C ASN A 126 -2.95 14.61 -7.78
N GLY A 127 -3.91 14.83 -8.69
CA GLY A 127 -5.14 15.58 -8.39
C GLY A 127 -6.24 14.77 -7.71
N PHE A 128 -6.06 13.46 -7.48
CA PHE A 128 -7.12 12.61 -6.95
C PHE A 128 -7.43 12.85 -5.46
N PRO A 129 -6.47 13.07 -4.54
CA PRO A 129 -6.77 13.33 -3.14
C PRO A 129 -7.72 14.52 -2.92
N GLU A 130 -7.55 15.61 -3.65
CA GLU A 130 -8.46 16.77 -3.62
C GLU A 130 -9.87 16.37 -4.10
N ARG A 131 -9.95 15.56 -5.18
CA ARG A 131 -11.22 15.05 -5.68
C ARG A 131 -11.91 14.15 -4.67
N ALA A 132 -11.19 13.27 -4.01
CA ALA A 132 -11.71 12.37 -2.98
C ALA A 132 -12.23 13.15 -1.76
N ALA A 133 -11.48 14.13 -1.27
CA ALA A 133 -11.91 14.99 -0.17
C ALA A 133 -13.22 15.72 -0.48
N ARG A 134 -13.34 16.29 -1.68
CA ARG A 134 -14.59 16.94 -2.14
C ARG A 134 -15.76 15.95 -2.25
N LEU A 135 -15.52 14.74 -2.74
CA LEU A 135 -16.56 13.70 -2.88
C LEU A 135 -17.10 13.27 -1.51
N LEU A 136 -16.22 13.21 -0.52
CA LEU A 136 -16.56 12.76 0.83
C LEU A 136 -16.97 13.90 1.76
N ASP A 137 -16.95 15.15 1.31
CA ASP A 137 -17.17 16.36 2.11
C ASP A 137 -16.24 16.43 3.34
N LEU A 138 -14.93 16.14 3.12
CA LEU A 138 -13.91 16.13 4.14
C LEU A 138 -12.99 17.35 4.04
N ASN A 139 -12.45 17.78 5.20
CA ASN A 139 -11.37 18.74 5.23
C ASN A 139 -10.10 18.15 4.58
N ILE A 140 -9.33 19.01 3.91
CA ILE A 140 -8.09 18.64 3.25
C ILE A 140 -6.93 19.52 3.74
N HIS A 141 -5.76 18.90 3.92
CA HIS A 141 -4.52 19.53 4.32
C HIS A 141 -3.46 19.26 3.27
N SER A 142 -3.25 20.19 2.34
CA SER A 142 -2.30 20.02 1.24
C SER A 142 -0.90 20.51 1.61
N THR A 143 0.11 19.88 1.03
CA THR A 143 1.51 20.26 1.08
C THR A 143 2.16 20.05 -0.28
N ALA A 144 3.21 20.83 -0.60
CA ALA A 144 3.97 20.65 -1.84
C ALA A 144 5.09 19.61 -1.69
N ILE A 145 5.06 18.78 -0.65
CA ILE A 145 6.04 17.73 -0.41
C ILE A 145 5.57 16.43 -1.06
N ILE A 146 6.46 15.78 -1.78
CA ILE A 146 6.21 14.50 -2.43
C ILE A 146 6.26 13.40 -1.38
N LEU A 147 5.19 12.60 -1.29
CA LEU A 147 5.10 11.44 -0.43
C LEU A 147 4.09 10.42 -0.97
N GLU A 148 4.55 9.22 -1.21
CA GLU A 148 3.69 8.09 -1.56
C GLU A 148 3.18 7.36 -0.31
N GLY A 149 1.93 6.91 -0.33
CA GLY A 149 1.36 6.14 0.78
C GLY A 149 2.07 4.80 1.04
N GLY A 150 2.65 4.18 0.01
CA GLY A 150 3.46 2.96 0.14
C GLY A 150 4.83 3.18 0.79
N ALA A 151 5.31 4.44 0.84
CA ALA A 151 6.55 4.81 1.50
C ALA A 151 6.44 4.86 3.03
N ILE A 152 5.23 4.80 3.60
CA ILE A 152 4.97 4.90 5.03
C ILE A 152 4.07 3.79 5.54
N ASP A 153 4.29 3.36 6.79
CA ASP A 153 3.41 2.45 7.53
C ASP A 153 3.33 2.90 8.99
N VAL A 154 2.16 2.87 9.62
CA VAL A 154 1.95 3.43 10.96
C VAL A 154 1.25 2.47 11.91
N ASN A 155 1.57 2.57 13.21
CA ASN A 155 0.91 1.77 14.24
C ASN A 155 -0.32 2.43 14.87
N GLY A 156 -0.78 3.58 14.38
CA GLY A 156 -1.90 4.33 14.96
C GLY A 156 -1.64 4.93 16.35
N LYS A 157 -0.42 4.79 16.89
CA LYS A 157 0.02 5.26 18.21
C LYS A 157 1.20 6.23 18.13
N GLY A 158 1.35 6.89 16.99
CA GLY A 158 2.37 7.91 16.79
C GLY A 158 3.74 7.38 16.37
N THR A 159 3.85 6.10 15.94
CA THR A 159 5.08 5.57 15.34
C THR A 159 4.87 5.26 13.86
N LEU A 160 5.84 5.66 13.04
CA LEU A 160 5.88 5.47 11.58
C LEU A 160 7.14 4.70 11.18
N LEU A 161 6.99 3.80 10.22
CA LEU A 161 8.07 3.13 9.49
C LEU A 161 8.24 3.75 8.11
N THR A 162 9.48 3.93 7.67
CA THR A 162 9.84 4.35 6.31
C THR A 162 11.25 3.88 5.96
N THR A 163 11.74 4.19 4.75
CA THR A 163 13.11 3.91 4.33
C THR A 163 13.86 5.18 3.96
N GLU A 164 15.18 5.16 4.15
CA GLU A 164 16.08 6.22 3.70
C GLU A 164 16.15 6.25 2.16
N ASP A 165 16.16 5.07 1.53
CA ASP A 165 16.29 4.95 0.07
C ASP A 165 15.18 5.72 -0.66
N VAL A 166 13.94 5.70 -0.17
CA VAL A 166 12.82 6.39 -0.82
C VAL A 166 12.77 7.87 -0.44
N LEU A 167 12.75 8.20 0.85
CA LEU A 167 12.46 9.58 1.27
C LEU A 167 13.66 10.52 1.11
N LEU A 168 14.89 10.02 1.28
CA LEU A 168 16.11 10.81 1.08
C LEU A 168 16.61 10.74 -0.36
N ASN A 169 15.88 10.07 -1.26
CA ASN A 169 16.21 10.07 -2.67
C ASN A 169 15.98 11.47 -3.27
N PRO A 170 16.96 12.05 -3.96
CA PRO A 170 16.82 13.38 -4.54
C PRO A 170 15.71 13.49 -5.59
N ASN A 171 15.23 12.36 -6.12
CA ASN A 171 14.12 12.34 -7.09
C ASN A 171 12.73 12.55 -6.45
N ARG A 172 12.65 12.69 -5.12
CA ARG A 172 11.45 13.12 -4.39
C ARG A 172 11.60 14.58 -3.97
N ASN A 173 12.21 14.82 -2.83
CA ASN A 173 12.37 16.17 -2.23
C ASN A 173 13.86 16.46 -2.05
N GLU A 174 14.51 16.98 -3.08
CA GLU A 174 15.96 17.18 -3.10
C GLU A 174 16.45 17.98 -1.89
N GLY A 175 17.38 17.41 -1.13
CA GLY A 175 18.04 18.05 0.01
C GLY A 175 17.23 18.04 1.31
N MET A 176 16.04 17.45 1.36
CA MET A 176 15.31 17.29 2.62
C MET A 176 16.04 16.34 3.58
N THR A 177 16.04 16.71 4.85
CA THR A 177 16.62 15.94 5.94
C THR A 177 15.56 15.07 6.65
N LYS A 178 16.03 14.09 7.45
CA LYS A 178 15.13 13.28 8.30
C LYS A 178 14.33 14.14 9.26
N GLU A 179 14.98 15.12 9.87
CA GLU A 179 14.36 16.04 10.84
C GLU A 179 13.24 16.86 10.21
N GLU A 180 13.39 17.28 8.96
CA GLU A 180 12.35 18.01 8.23
C GLU A 180 11.16 17.08 7.90
N TYR A 181 11.40 15.84 7.47
CA TYR A 181 10.35 14.85 7.31
C TYR A 181 9.62 14.53 8.63
N GLU A 182 10.35 14.33 9.72
CA GLU A 182 9.78 14.05 11.04
C GLU A 182 8.89 15.20 11.53
N ALA A 183 9.30 16.44 11.25
CA ALA A 183 8.47 17.62 11.55
C ALA A 183 7.16 17.62 10.75
N LEU A 184 7.20 17.28 9.46
CA LEU A 184 6.02 17.17 8.62
C LEU A 184 5.12 15.99 9.05
N PHE A 185 5.70 14.83 9.35
CA PHE A 185 4.94 13.68 9.84
C PHE A 185 4.24 13.98 11.17
N LYS A 186 4.89 14.75 12.05
CA LYS A 186 4.26 15.23 13.27
C LYS A 186 3.10 16.18 12.98
N GLU A 187 3.28 17.12 12.07
CA GLU A 187 2.27 18.14 11.74
C GLU A 187 1.07 17.54 11.00
N PHE A 188 1.31 16.70 9.99
CA PHE A 188 0.28 16.21 9.07
C PHE A 188 -0.30 14.84 9.44
N LEU A 189 0.47 13.99 10.12
CA LEU A 189 0.10 12.61 10.42
C LEU A 189 0.01 12.30 11.93
N GLY A 190 0.46 13.24 12.80
CA GLY A 190 0.48 13.05 14.25
C GLY A 190 1.51 12.03 14.72
N ILE A 191 2.67 11.99 14.07
CA ILE A 191 3.74 11.03 14.38
C ILE A 191 4.74 11.67 15.34
N ASP A 192 5.07 10.94 16.41
CA ASP A 192 6.07 11.35 17.41
C ASP A 192 7.40 10.62 17.25
N LYS A 193 7.40 9.44 16.59
CA LYS A 193 8.60 8.61 16.38
C LYS A 193 8.62 8.05 14.97
N THR A 194 9.71 8.25 14.24
CA THR A 194 9.95 7.61 12.95
C THR A 194 11.07 6.59 13.09
N ILE A 195 10.85 5.40 12.54
CA ILE A 195 11.86 4.35 12.41
C ILE A 195 12.27 4.31 10.94
N TRP A 196 13.53 4.66 10.68
CA TRP A 196 14.12 4.70 9.37
C TRP A 196 14.84 3.38 9.09
N LEU A 197 14.37 2.62 8.13
CA LEU A 197 15.11 1.51 7.54
C LEU A 197 16.05 2.02 6.46
N ASN A 198 17.04 1.22 6.06
CA ASN A 198 18.03 1.66 5.10
C ASN A 198 17.50 1.46 3.66
N LYS A 199 17.66 0.26 3.12
CA LYS A 199 17.45 -0.04 1.70
C LYS A 199 16.19 -0.85 1.45
N GLY A 200 15.60 -0.63 0.27
CA GLY A 200 14.51 -1.38 -0.29
C GLY A 200 14.90 -2.76 -0.83
N LEU A 201 13.94 -3.44 -1.46
CA LEU A 201 14.19 -4.68 -2.19
C LEU A 201 14.93 -4.39 -3.51
N HIS A 202 15.71 -5.36 -3.94
CA HIS A 202 16.37 -5.31 -5.24
C HIS A 202 15.33 -5.21 -6.38
N ASN A 203 15.60 -4.32 -7.35
CA ASN A 203 14.72 -4.03 -8.49
C ASN A 203 13.32 -3.49 -8.10
N ASP A 204 13.20 -2.83 -6.97
CA ASP A 204 11.98 -2.13 -6.60
C ASP A 204 11.94 -0.75 -7.27
N ASP A 205 11.03 -0.57 -8.24
CA ASP A 205 10.88 0.68 -9.00
C ASP A 205 10.44 1.87 -8.14
N THR A 206 9.94 1.61 -6.93
CA THR A 206 9.54 2.65 -5.98
C THR A 206 10.70 3.25 -5.19
N ASP A 207 11.94 2.79 -5.40
CA ASP A 207 13.14 3.13 -4.62
C ASP A 207 13.11 2.61 -3.18
N GLY A 208 12.31 1.58 -2.90
CA GLY A 208 12.32 0.89 -1.62
C GLY A 208 11.19 1.26 -0.68
N HIS A 209 9.96 1.19 -1.15
CA HIS A 209 8.77 1.37 -0.33
C HIS A 209 8.75 0.43 0.87
N ILE A 210 8.33 0.98 2.02
CA ILE A 210 8.27 0.24 3.28
C ILE A 210 7.27 -0.91 3.24
N ASP A 211 6.20 -0.79 2.47
CA ASP A 211 5.13 -1.78 2.36
C ASP A 211 5.56 -3.09 1.68
N ASN A 212 6.72 -3.09 1.00
CA ASN A 212 7.38 -4.30 0.51
C ASN A 212 8.38 -4.90 1.51
N LEU A 213 8.75 -4.16 2.58
CA LEU A 213 9.81 -4.53 3.51
C LEU A 213 9.31 -4.90 4.89
N ALA A 214 8.56 -3.98 5.52
CA ALA A 214 8.13 -4.12 6.91
C ALA A 214 6.82 -3.39 7.16
N ARG A 215 5.94 -4.03 7.93
CA ARG A 215 4.62 -3.52 8.26
C ARG A 215 4.31 -3.71 9.73
N PHE A 216 3.64 -2.75 10.35
CA PHE A 216 3.00 -3.01 11.62
C PHE A 216 1.86 -4.04 11.44
N ILE A 217 1.78 -5.02 12.32
CA ILE A 217 0.70 -6.02 12.37
C ILE A 217 -0.17 -5.89 13.62
N ASN A 218 0.26 -5.08 14.55
CA ASN A 218 -0.49 -4.53 15.69
C ASN A 218 0.31 -3.38 16.34
N GLU A 219 -0.20 -2.82 17.45
CA GLU A 219 0.39 -1.64 18.11
C GLU A 219 1.85 -1.80 18.54
N ASP A 220 2.31 -3.04 18.83
CA ASP A 220 3.63 -3.33 19.41
C ASP A 220 4.49 -4.33 18.59
N THR A 221 4.02 -4.76 17.42
CA THR A 221 4.68 -5.79 16.62
C THR A 221 4.83 -5.38 15.17
N ILE A 222 6.03 -5.58 14.63
CA ILE A 222 6.38 -5.33 13.24
C ILE A 222 6.71 -6.66 12.56
N ALA A 223 6.07 -6.94 11.43
CA ALA A 223 6.52 -7.98 10.51
C ALA A 223 7.55 -7.39 9.55
N ILE A 224 8.59 -8.16 9.23
CA ILE A 224 9.64 -7.78 8.29
C ILE A 224 9.95 -8.94 7.34
N ALA A 225 10.14 -8.62 6.06
CA ALA A 225 10.65 -9.57 5.08
C ALA A 225 12.05 -10.06 5.48
N SER A 226 12.34 -11.34 5.30
CA SER A 226 13.64 -11.93 5.60
C SER A 226 14.15 -12.79 4.43
N GLU A 227 15.46 -12.84 4.28
CA GLU A 227 16.14 -13.64 3.26
C GLU A 227 17.24 -14.48 3.91
N ALA A 228 17.19 -15.78 3.68
CA ALA A 228 18.16 -16.71 4.27
C ALA A 228 19.33 -17.04 3.34
N ASN A 229 19.19 -16.79 2.01
CA ASN A 229 20.24 -17.10 1.04
C ASN A 229 21.26 -15.95 0.98
N PRO A 230 22.53 -16.18 1.42
CA PRO A 230 23.55 -15.13 1.44
C PRO A 230 24.00 -14.69 0.03
N HIS A 231 23.59 -15.39 -1.02
CA HIS A 231 23.86 -15.02 -2.41
C HIS A 231 22.72 -14.20 -3.03
N SER A 232 21.59 -14.03 -2.33
CA SER A 232 20.50 -13.17 -2.77
C SER A 232 20.91 -11.69 -2.66
N PRO A 233 20.58 -10.84 -3.64
CA PRO A 233 20.83 -9.41 -3.54
C PRO A 233 20.04 -8.75 -2.40
N ASN A 234 18.98 -9.39 -1.90
CA ASN A 234 18.16 -8.92 -0.79
C ASN A 234 18.74 -9.30 0.59
N PHE A 235 19.74 -10.18 0.67
CA PHE A 235 20.21 -10.71 1.95
C PHE A 235 20.77 -9.62 2.87
N GLU A 236 21.77 -8.86 2.41
CA GLU A 236 22.40 -7.83 3.23
C GLU A 236 21.45 -6.67 3.56
N PRO A 237 20.67 -6.10 2.60
CA PRO A 237 19.71 -5.05 2.91
C PRO A 237 18.69 -5.46 3.98
N LEU A 238 18.11 -6.65 3.86
CA LEU A 238 17.10 -7.12 4.82
C LEU A 238 17.72 -7.44 6.19
N ARG A 239 18.94 -7.96 6.23
CA ARG A 239 19.68 -8.20 7.47
C ARG A 239 19.96 -6.89 8.23
N GLU A 240 20.42 -5.84 7.52
CA GLU A 240 20.64 -4.52 8.10
C GLU A 240 19.34 -3.91 8.65
N ASN A 241 18.26 -3.98 7.89
CA ASN A 241 16.94 -3.50 8.31
C ASN A 241 16.42 -4.26 9.55
N LEU A 242 16.61 -5.58 9.59
CA LEU A 242 16.25 -6.40 10.76
C LEU A 242 17.01 -5.96 12.02
N GLU A 243 18.32 -5.66 11.91
CA GLU A 243 19.11 -5.18 13.05
C GLU A 243 18.67 -3.79 13.55
N ILE A 244 18.16 -2.93 12.67
CA ILE A 244 17.55 -1.65 13.06
C ILE A 244 16.27 -1.92 13.84
N LEU A 245 15.40 -2.79 13.33
CA LEU A 245 14.12 -3.09 13.97
C LEU A 245 14.30 -3.79 15.33
N ARG A 246 15.28 -4.68 15.48
CA ARG A 246 15.58 -5.32 16.77
C ARG A 246 15.96 -4.33 17.88
N LYS A 247 16.44 -3.14 17.50
CA LYS A 247 16.79 -2.05 18.44
C LYS A 247 15.63 -1.06 18.67
N SER A 248 14.54 -1.20 17.94
CA SER A 248 13.43 -0.25 17.96
C SER A 248 12.56 -0.31 19.22
N GLY A 249 12.57 -1.46 19.92
CA GLY A 249 11.74 -1.75 21.08
C GLY A 249 10.43 -2.47 20.75
N PHE A 250 10.14 -2.73 19.48
CA PHE A 250 8.99 -3.50 19.02
C PHE A 250 9.30 -5.00 18.99
N LYS A 251 8.27 -5.83 19.08
CA LYS A 251 8.36 -7.25 18.75
C LYS A 251 8.52 -7.41 17.24
N ILE A 252 9.38 -8.33 16.82
CA ILE A 252 9.69 -8.53 15.40
C ILE A 252 9.27 -9.93 14.97
N VAL A 253 8.55 -10.00 13.87
CA VAL A 253 8.13 -11.24 13.19
C VAL A 253 8.80 -11.28 11.82
N GLU A 254 9.66 -12.27 11.62
CA GLU A 254 10.33 -12.45 10.32
C GLU A 254 9.44 -13.28 9.40
N VAL A 255 9.16 -12.75 8.21
CA VAL A 255 8.40 -13.42 7.14
C VAL A 255 9.36 -13.66 5.97
N PRO A 256 9.64 -14.91 5.58
CA PRO A 256 10.58 -15.17 4.49
C PRO A 256 10.08 -14.57 3.18
N LEU A 257 10.98 -14.07 2.33
CA LEU A 257 10.64 -13.76 0.95
C LEU A 257 10.21 -15.03 0.19
N PRO A 258 9.38 -14.91 -0.86
CA PRO A 258 9.14 -16.00 -1.79
C PRO A 258 10.44 -16.41 -2.48
N ASP A 259 10.50 -17.64 -3.00
CA ASP A 259 11.57 -18.00 -3.93
C ASP A 259 11.54 -17.04 -5.13
N PRO A 260 12.69 -16.73 -5.76
CA PRO A 260 12.76 -15.71 -6.78
C PRO A 260 11.70 -15.83 -7.87
N VAL A 261 10.99 -14.75 -8.11
CA VAL A 261 10.07 -14.58 -9.25
C VAL A 261 10.84 -13.89 -10.35
N MET A 262 11.03 -14.60 -11.47
CA MET A 262 11.85 -14.10 -12.59
C MET A 262 10.98 -13.72 -13.76
N HIS A 263 11.27 -12.60 -14.40
CA HIS A 263 10.68 -12.17 -15.66
C HIS A 263 11.78 -11.61 -16.58
N GLU A 264 11.86 -12.09 -17.82
CA GLU A 264 12.85 -11.66 -18.82
C GLU A 264 14.33 -11.67 -18.32
N GLY A 265 14.64 -12.52 -17.37
CA GLY A 265 15.99 -12.65 -16.79
C GLY A 265 16.25 -11.79 -15.56
N GLU A 266 15.33 -10.89 -15.19
CA GLU A 266 15.39 -10.04 -14.01
C GLU A 266 14.56 -10.63 -12.86
N MET A 267 15.02 -10.42 -11.63
CA MET A 267 14.28 -10.79 -10.43
C MET A 267 13.30 -9.67 -10.07
N LEU A 268 12.02 -10.01 -9.96
CA LEU A 268 10.97 -9.06 -9.55
C LEU A 268 10.94 -8.90 -8.02
N PRO A 269 10.53 -7.73 -7.49
CA PRO A 269 10.51 -7.41 -6.05
C PRO A 269 9.32 -8.06 -5.32
N ALA A 270 9.17 -9.38 -5.44
CA ALA A 270 8.10 -10.12 -4.81
C ALA A 270 8.22 -10.15 -3.29
N SER A 271 7.17 -9.79 -2.57
CA SER A 271 7.15 -9.79 -1.11
C SER A 271 5.76 -10.13 -0.56
N TYR A 272 5.72 -10.98 0.47
CA TYR A 272 4.49 -11.22 1.23
C TYR A 272 4.09 -10.03 2.12
N MET A 273 4.99 -9.04 2.29
CA MET A 273 4.70 -7.84 3.09
C MET A 273 3.70 -6.90 2.42
N ASN A 274 3.50 -7.03 1.11
CA ASN A 274 2.52 -6.24 0.37
C ASN A 274 1.07 -6.77 0.55
N PHE A 275 0.74 -7.21 1.77
CA PHE A 275 -0.60 -7.67 2.16
C PHE A 275 -1.53 -6.49 2.43
N LEU A 276 -2.83 -6.71 2.29
CA LEU A 276 -3.88 -5.77 2.65
C LEU A 276 -4.65 -6.26 3.87
N ILE A 277 -4.78 -5.40 4.88
CA ILE A 277 -5.67 -5.62 6.03
C ILE A 277 -7.02 -4.96 5.73
N THR A 278 -8.10 -5.71 5.87
CA THR A 278 -9.46 -5.18 5.84
C THR A 278 -10.16 -5.43 7.19
N ASN A 279 -11.46 -5.15 7.33
CA ASN A 279 -12.14 -5.30 8.62
C ASN A 279 -12.06 -6.73 9.22
N ASP A 280 -12.05 -7.76 8.39
CA ASP A 280 -12.05 -9.17 8.82
C ASP A 280 -11.30 -10.12 7.87
N LEU A 281 -10.65 -9.59 6.80
CA LEU A 281 -9.82 -10.34 5.87
C LEU A 281 -8.41 -9.76 5.86
N LEU A 282 -7.40 -10.62 5.95
CA LEU A 282 -6.03 -10.33 5.55
C LEU A 282 -5.78 -11.00 4.19
N LEU A 283 -5.62 -10.20 3.16
CA LEU A 283 -5.32 -10.69 1.81
C LEU A 283 -3.82 -10.60 1.55
N VAL A 284 -3.18 -11.76 1.42
CA VAL A 284 -1.71 -11.89 1.28
C VAL A 284 -1.36 -12.20 -0.17
N PRO A 285 -0.46 -11.44 -0.81
CA PRO A 285 0.01 -11.79 -2.14
C PRO A 285 0.76 -13.12 -2.09
N VAL A 286 0.47 -14.02 -3.05
CA VAL A 286 1.20 -15.28 -3.23
C VAL A 286 1.72 -15.37 -4.67
N TYR A 287 2.78 -16.16 -4.86
CA TYR A 287 3.57 -16.12 -6.08
C TYR A 287 3.80 -17.50 -6.72
N ASN A 288 2.90 -18.46 -6.46
CA ASN A 288 3.02 -19.84 -6.93
C ASN A 288 4.32 -20.54 -6.44
N LYS A 289 4.70 -20.24 -5.18
CA LYS A 289 5.80 -20.85 -4.44
C LYS A 289 5.23 -21.65 -3.25
N PRO A 290 4.68 -22.85 -3.47
CA PRO A 290 3.76 -23.49 -2.53
C PRO A 290 4.26 -23.61 -1.08
N GLU A 291 5.56 -23.90 -0.88
CA GLU A 291 6.15 -24.03 0.46
C GLU A 291 6.26 -22.67 1.14
N LYS A 292 6.75 -21.66 0.44
CA LYS A 292 6.93 -20.30 0.95
C LYS A 292 5.60 -19.59 1.12
N ASP A 293 4.69 -19.71 0.13
CA ASP A 293 3.33 -19.17 0.21
C ASP A 293 2.60 -19.72 1.45
N LYS A 294 2.66 -21.04 1.66
CA LYS A 294 2.05 -21.69 2.83
C LYS A 294 2.66 -21.19 4.14
N LEU A 295 3.98 -21.12 4.22
CA LEU A 295 4.68 -20.65 5.42
C LEU A 295 4.30 -19.21 5.79
N ALA A 296 4.26 -18.30 4.81
CA ALA A 296 3.84 -16.92 5.03
C ALA A 296 2.40 -16.83 5.55
N LEU A 297 1.46 -17.58 4.95
CA LEU A 297 0.07 -17.63 5.40
C LEU A 297 -0.06 -18.19 6.84
N GLU A 298 0.72 -19.21 7.21
CA GLU A 298 0.74 -19.77 8.55
C GLU A 298 1.25 -18.74 9.58
N ILE A 299 2.33 -18.01 9.26
CA ILE A 299 2.85 -16.92 10.12
C ILE A 299 1.77 -15.86 10.34
N PHE A 300 1.13 -15.36 9.29
CA PHE A 300 0.09 -14.35 9.43
C PHE A 300 -1.13 -14.87 10.21
N LYS A 301 -1.50 -16.13 10.04
CA LYS A 301 -2.61 -16.73 10.80
C LYS A 301 -2.37 -16.74 12.32
N GLU A 302 -1.13 -16.86 12.76
CA GLU A 302 -0.78 -16.78 14.19
C GLU A 302 -0.95 -15.36 14.76
N HIS A 303 -0.73 -14.34 13.90
CA HIS A 303 -0.73 -12.93 14.33
C HIS A 303 -2.05 -12.19 14.08
N PHE A 304 -2.93 -12.73 13.23
CA PHE A 304 -4.25 -12.16 12.93
C PHE A 304 -5.39 -13.12 13.29
N PRO A 305 -5.59 -13.45 14.59
CA PRO A 305 -6.53 -14.50 15.01
C PRO A 305 -8.01 -14.16 14.70
N ASN A 306 -8.32 -12.89 14.46
CA ASN A 306 -9.68 -12.41 14.20
C ASN A 306 -9.94 -12.14 12.69
N HIS A 307 -8.95 -12.41 11.81
CA HIS A 307 -9.10 -12.22 10.39
C HIS A 307 -9.12 -13.56 9.66
N GLN A 308 -9.86 -13.63 8.59
CA GLN A 308 -9.70 -14.66 7.58
C GLN A 308 -8.40 -14.41 6.82
N ILE A 309 -7.50 -15.39 6.74
CA ILE A 309 -6.22 -15.26 6.04
C ILE A 309 -6.33 -15.95 4.69
N GLU A 310 -6.19 -15.19 3.61
CA GLU A 310 -6.26 -15.76 2.26
C GLU A 310 -5.07 -15.32 1.41
N GLY A 311 -4.53 -16.28 0.65
CA GLY A 311 -3.56 -15.99 -0.40
C GLY A 311 -4.25 -15.55 -1.69
N PHE A 312 -3.69 -14.57 -2.38
CA PHE A 312 -4.13 -14.12 -3.69
C PHE A 312 -2.95 -14.09 -4.67
N ASP A 313 -3.07 -14.79 -5.80
CA ASP A 313 -2.01 -14.87 -6.81
C ASP A 313 -1.78 -13.50 -7.47
N CYS A 314 -0.59 -12.93 -7.23
CA CYS A 314 -0.18 -11.60 -7.69
C CYS A 314 0.89 -11.62 -8.78
N ASN A 315 1.22 -12.79 -9.35
CA ASN A 315 2.25 -12.86 -10.39
C ASN A 315 2.00 -11.91 -11.57
N ASP A 316 0.73 -11.73 -11.96
CA ASP A 316 0.41 -10.86 -13.09
C ASP A 316 0.51 -9.37 -12.72
N PHE A 317 0.19 -8.98 -11.48
CA PHE A 317 0.34 -7.59 -11.00
C PHE A 317 1.81 -7.20 -10.86
N LEU A 318 2.60 -8.14 -10.38
CA LEU A 318 4.03 -7.93 -10.13
C LEU A 318 4.83 -7.60 -11.41
N LEU A 319 4.30 -7.93 -12.59
CA LEU A 319 4.93 -7.54 -13.87
C LEU A 319 5.01 -6.03 -14.09
N GLU A 320 4.17 -5.26 -13.42
CA GLU A 320 4.17 -3.79 -13.44
C GLU A 320 4.64 -3.20 -12.09
N GLY A 321 5.29 -4.00 -11.24
CA GLY A 321 6.05 -3.54 -10.10
C GLY A 321 5.40 -3.65 -8.73
N GLY A 322 4.11 -4.02 -8.60
CA GLY A 322 3.42 -4.01 -7.31
C GLY A 322 2.52 -5.22 -7.04
N ALA A 323 1.86 -5.22 -5.86
CA ALA A 323 0.90 -6.24 -5.47
C ALA A 323 -0.35 -5.59 -4.81
N ILE A 324 -1.03 -6.31 -3.91
CA ILE A 324 -2.36 -5.95 -3.39
C ILE A 324 -2.36 -4.62 -2.64
N HIS A 325 -1.37 -4.40 -1.76
CA HIS A 325 -1.29 -3.18 -0.97
C HIS A 325 -1.04 -1.95 -1.84
N CYS A 326 -0.12 -2.04 -2.79
CA CYS A 326 0.17 -0.96 -3.73
C CYS A 326 -1.06 -0.54 -4.56
N LEU A 327 -1.96 -1.47 -4.86
CA LEU A 327 -3.21 -1.20 -5.60
C LEU A 327 -4.30 -0.55 -4.75
N SER A 328 -4.16 -0.50 -3.43
CA SER A 328 -5.24 -0.19 -2.48
C SER A 328 -4.92 0.98 -1.57
N GLN A 329 -5.96 1.72 -1.10
CA GLN A 329 -5.83 2.71 -0.03
C GLN A 329 -7.00 2.59 0.94
N GLN A 330 -6.71 2.38 2.24
CA GLN A 330 -7.74 2.28 3.26
C GLN A 330 -8.34 3.64 3.61
N GLN A 331 -9.66 3.66 3.79
CA GLN A 331 -10.40 4.77 4.38
C GLN A 331 -10.86 4.38 5.79
N PRO A 332 -10.30 4.98 6.85
CA PRO A 332 -10.74 4.69 8.22
C PRO A 332 -12.21 5.00 8.44
N ALA A 333 -12.85 4.26 9.34
CA ALA A 333 -14.18 4.64 9.83
C ALA A 333 -14.04 5.77 10.86
N PRO A 334 -15.03 6.69 10.95
CA PRO A 334 -15.10 7.64 12.04
C PRO A 334 -15.14 6.91 13.38
N LEU A 335 -14.42 7.40 14.39
CA LEU A 335 -14.53 6.88 15.75
C LEU A 335 -15.84 7.38 16.38
N ASN A 336 -16.63 6.47 16.91
CA ASN A 336 -17.84 6.77 17.69
C ASN A 336 -17.51 7.43 19.03
#